data_a923fe899096297ca6eea008e97b49d7
#
_entry.id   a923fe899096297ca6eea008e97b49d7
#
_cell.length_a   1.000
_cell.length_b   1.000
_cell.length_c   1.000
_cell.angle_alpha   90.00
_cell.angle_beta   90.00
_cell.angle_gamma   90.00
#
_symmetry.space_group_name_H-M   'P 1'
#
loop_
_entity.id
_entity.type
_entity.pdbx_description
1 polymer ?
#
loop_
_entity_poly.entity_id
_entity_poly.type
_entity_poly.pdbx_seq_one_letter_code
_entity_poly.pdbx_strand_id
1 'polypeptide(L)'
;MEKRVFFKGWWLPALLVAPQLLISFVFFFYPSGQAIWNSLFLPDPFGLKTEFVGLDNFRFLLSDPYYLASFKTTIIFSTAVSVSSMALGLYLAALADRLIKGAGVYQTLLIWPYAIAPAIAGVLWLFMFNGIIGLASYYLKALGYEWNHTLKGDQAMFLVILASSWGRISYNFLFFLAGLQAIPKSIIEAAAIDGASFWKRFGTIVIPLLSPITFFLLVVNIVYAFFDTFGVIHTITSGGPEQSTTILVYKVFSDGFVSQDLGSSAAQSVILLVLVGILTVIQFKYIERKVHY
;
A
#
# COMPACT_ATOMS: atom_id res chain seq x y z
N MET A 1 -4.22 42.01 5.81
CA MET A 1 -2.74 42.00 5.60
C MET A 1 -2.16 40.90 6.47
N GLU A 2 -1.86 39.72 5.90
CA GLU A 2 -1.14 38.70 6.63
C GLU A 2 0.29 39.16 6.90
N LYS A 3 0.67 39.25 8.18
CA LYS A 3 2.05 39.50 8.58
C LYS A 3 2.89 38.30 8.18
N ARG A 4 3.58 38.37 7.01
CA ARG A 4 4.60 37.39 6.67
C ARG A 4 5.71 37.49 7.72
N VAL A 5 5.85 36.47 8.55
CA VAL A 5 6.94 36.35 9.53
C VAL A 5 8.20 35.98 8.76
N PHE A 6 9.09 36.96 8.56
CA PHE A 6 10.42 36.70 7.99
C PHE A 6 11.39 36.49 9.16
N PHE A 7 11.97 35.30 9.20
CA PHE A 7 13.10 35.04 10.11
C PHE A 7 14.32 35.84 9.64
N LYS A 8 14.86 36.71 10.50
CA LYS A 8 16.02 37.56 10.19
C LYS A 8 17.36 36.79 10.13
N GLY A 9 17.37 35.48 10.37
CA GLY A 9 18.58 34.64 10.37
C GLY A 9 18.26 33.20 10.00
N TRP A 10 19.27 32.48 9.54
CA TRP A 10 19.14 31.06 9.14
C TRP A 10 19.12 30.10 10.33
N TRP A 11 19.69 30.49 11.47
CA TRP A 11 19.88 29.61 12.62
C TRP A 11 18.56 29.20 13.30
N LEU A 12 17.59 30.11 13.42
CA LEU A 12 16.31 29.82 14.06
C LEU A 12 15.46 28.84 13.20
N PRO A 13 15.28 29.05 11.89
CA PRO A 13 14.68 28.02 11.03
C PRO A 13 15.44 26.68 11.06
N ALA A 14 16.78 26.71 11.03
CA ALA A 14 17.59 25.51 11.13
C ALA A 14 17.36 24.75 12.45
N LEU A 15 17.31 25.46 13.59
CA LEU A 15 17.03 24.84 14.88
C LEU A 15 15.63 24.24 14.96
N LEU A 16 14.62 24.88 14.36
CA LEU A 16 13.25 24.37 14.34
C LEU A 16 13.11 23.10 13.48
N VAL A 17 13.89 22.99 12.41
CA VAL A 17 13.87 21.82 11.50
C VAL A 17 14.86 20.72 11.96
N ALA A 18 15.89 21.08 12.75
CA ALA A 18 16.95 20.16 13.18
C ALA A 18 16.43 18.87 13.85
N PRO A 19 15.44 18.87 14.76
CA PRO A 19 14.94 17.63 15.35
C PRO A 19 14.37 16.67 14.30
N GLN A 20 13.61 17.19 13.32
CA GLN A 20 13.06 16.37 12.23
C GLN A 20 14.14 15.84 11.32
N LEU A 21 15.13 16.67 10.96
CA LEU A 21 16.25 16.24 10.12
C LEU A 21 17.10 15.18 10.82
N LEU A 22 17.36 15.33 12.13
CA LEU A 22 18.11 14.38 12.91
C LEU A 22 17.39 13.02 12.98
N ILE A 23 16.08 13.02 13.26
CA ILE A 23 15.26 11.80 13.26
C ILE A 23 15.29 11.13 11.87
N SER A 24 15.10 11.92 10.81
CA SER A 24 15.14 11.40 9.45
C SER A 24 16.53 10.82 9.10
N PHE A 25 17.61 11.50 9.52
CA PHE A 25 18.96 11.02 9.26
C PHE A 25 19.23 9.70 9.99
N VAL A 26 18.94 9.62 11.29
CA VAL A 26 19.24 8.44 12.12
C VAL A 26 18.38 7.25 11.74
N PHE A 27 17.09 7.45 11.44
CA PHE A 27 16.15 6.33 11.25
C PHE A 27 15.87 5.99 9.77
N PHE A 28 16.23 6.87 8.83
CA PHE A 28 16.03 6.61 7.40
C PHE A 28 17.33 6.61 6.60
N PHE A 29 18.09 7.70 6.62
CA PHE A 29 19.28 7.80 5.78
C PHE A 29 20.41 6.86 6.24
N TYR A 30 20.66 6.78 7.54
CA TYR A 30 21.72 5.92 8.05
C TYR A 30 21.45 4.43 7.82
N PRO A 31 20.25 3.86 8.14
CA PRO A 31 19.95 2.46 7.81
C PRO A 31 19.94 2.18 6.30
N SER A 32 19.46 3.13 5.48
CA SER A 32 19.50 2.99 4.02
C SER A 32 20.93 2.93 3.50
N GLY A 33 21.82 3.77 4.03
CA GLY A 33 23.25 3.73 3.73
C GLY A 33 23.91 2.42 4.16
N GLN A 34 23.55 1.90 5.34
CA GLN A 34 24.00 0.59 5.80
C GLN A 34 23.50 -0.55 4.88
N ALA A 35 22.24 -0.50 4.45
CA ALA A 35 21.70 -1.49 3.52
C ALA A 35 22.49 -1.50 2.20
N ILE A 36 22.78 -0.30 1.63
CA ILE A 36 23.61 -0.18 0.42
C ILE A 36 25.02 -0.75 0.66
N TRP A 37 25.63 -0.44 1.79
CA TRP A 37 26.94 -0.95 2.13
C TRP A 37 26.92 -2.49 2.28
N ASN A 38 26.02 -3.02 3.10
CA ASN A 38 25.90 -4.45 3.36
C ASN A 38 25.54 -5.27 2.12
N SER A 39 24.83 -4.67 1.14
CA SER A 39 24.50 -5.34 -0.11
C SER A 39 25.70 -5.74 -0.96
N LEU A 40 26.86 -5.13 -0.72
CA LEU A 40 28.12 -5.41 -1.42
C LEU A 40 28.98 -6.47 -0.73
N PHE A 41 28.52 -6.99 0.39
CA PHE A 41 29.24 -7.94 1.19
C PHE A 41 28.46 -9.25 1.39
N LEU A 42 29.17 -10.34 1.53
CA LEU A 42 28.64 -11.63 1.95
C LEU A 42 29.14 -11.91 3.37
N PRO A 43 28.29 -11.76 4.40
CA PRO A 43 28.66 -12.13 5.75
C PRO A 43 28.66 -13.66 5.88
N ASP A 44 29.65 -14.20 6.57
CA ASP A 44 29.65 -15.60 6.99
C ASP A 44 28.45 -15.85 7.94
N PRO A 45 27.72 -16.98 7.80
CA PRO A 45 26.59 -17.32 8.67
C PRO A 45 26.92 -17.32 10.17
N PHE A 46 28.17 -17.54 10.54
CA PHE A 46 28.64 -17.48 11.93
C PHE A 46 29.14 -16.08 12.35
N GLY A 47 29.11 -15.09 11.46
CA GLY A 47 29.55 -13.72 11.76
C GLY A 47 31.07 -13.54 11.93
N LEU A 48 31.87 -14.54 11.57
CA LEU A 48 33.33 -14.56 11.79
C LEU A 48 34.09 -13.79 10.70
N LYS A 49 33.54 -13.74 9.48
CA LYS A 49 34.17 -13.07 8.34
C LYS A 49 33.11 -12.39 7.47
N THR A 50 33.49 -11.31 6.83
CA THR A 50 32.68 -10.62 5.84
C THR A 50 33.52 -10.46 4.60
N GLU A 51 33.08 -11.02 3.46
CA GLU A 51 33.77 -10.95 2.18
C GLU A 51 33.15 -9.88 1.30
N PHE A 52 33.98 -9.07 0.66
CA PHE A 52 33.50 -8.11 -0.32
C PHE A 52 33.26 -8.81 -1.66
N VAL A 53 31.98 -8.89 -2.05
CA VAL A 53 31.55 -9.59 -3.29
C VAL A 53 31.03 -8.63 -4.38
N GLY A 54 31.09 -7.32 -4.13
CA GLY A 54 30.63 -6.32 -5.07
C GLY A 54 29.15 -6.49 -5.47
N LEU A 55 28.89 -6.75 -6.74
CA LEU A 55 27.51 -6.91 -7.27
C LEU A 55 27.02 -8.34 -7.35
N ASP A 56 27.72 -9.31 -6.79
CA ASP A 56 27.34 -10.73 -6.96
C ASP A 56 26.04 -11.08 -6.22
N ASN A 57 25.73 -10.44 -5.07
CA ASN A 57 24.43 -10.56 -4.42
C ASN A 57 23.29 -10.16 -5.37
N PHE A 58 23.45 -9.09 -6.13
CA PHE A 58 22.44 -8.62 -7.11
C PHE A 58 22.32 -9.59 -8.30
N ARG A 59 23.44 -10.11 -8.80
CA ARG A 59 23.43 -11.10 -9.90
C ARG A 59 22.72 -12.39 -9.48
N PHE A 60 23.02 -12.86 -8.28
CA PHE A 60 22.36 -14.02 -7.69
C PHE A 60 20.84 -13.82 -7.63
N LEU A 61 20.38 -12.71 -7.04
CA LEU A 61 18.95 -12.40 -6.93
C LEU A 61 18.23 -12.33 -8.27
N LEU A 62 18.84 -11.70 -9.27
CA LEU A 62 18.24 -11.58 -10.61
C LEU A 62 18.21 -12.91 -11.38
N SER A 63 18.95 -13.92 -10.92
CA SER A 63 18.91 -15.29 -11.45
C SER A 63 18.09 -16.26 -10.60
N ASP A 64 17.69 -15.85 -9.37
CA ASP A 64 16.88 -16.70 -8.47
C ASP A 64 15.41 -16.73 -8.91
N PRO A 65 14.88 -17.90 -9.31
CA PRO A 65 13.47 -18.04 -9.70
C PRO A 65 12.48 -17.62 -8.60
N TYR A 66 12.83 -17.86 -7.33
CA TYR A 66 11.96 -17.49 -6.19
C TYR A 66 11.89 -15.97 -5.98
N TYR A 67 13.02 -15.28 -6.17
CA TYR A 67 13.02 -13.82 -6.13
C TYR A 67 12.20 -13.20 -7.28
N LEU A 68 12.37 -13.72 -8.49
CA LEU A 68 11.58 -13.28 -9.65
C LEU A 68 10.08 -13.58 -9.49
N ALA A 69 9.74 -14.73 -8.90
CA ALA A 69 8.35 -15.05 -8.55
C ALA A 69 7.78 -14.04 -7.54
N SER A 70 8.55 -13.65 -6.50
CA SER A 70 8.13 -12.65 -5.52
C SER A 70 7.90 -11.27 -6.15
N PHE A 71 8.68 -10.92 -7.17
CA PHE A 71 8.47 -9.69 -7.95
C PHE A 71 7.11 -9.72 -8.67
N LYS A 72 6.80 -10.80 -9.38
CA LYS A 72 5.50 -11.01 -10.03
C LYS A 72 4.35 -10.97 -9.04
N THR A 73 4.50 -11.67 -7.91
CA THR A 73 3.53 -11.69 -6.81
C THR A 73 3.26 -10.30 -6.27
N THR A 74 4.31 -9.48 -6.09
CA THR A 74 4.18 -8.09 -5.63
C THR A 74 3.37 -7.23 -6.61
N ILE A 75 3.62 -7.35 -7.91
CA ILE A 75 2.88 -6.60 -8.93
C ILE A 75 1.40 -6.98 -8.92
N ILE A 76 1.09 -8.27 -8.90
CA ILE A 76 -0.31 -8.75 -8.87
C ILE A 76 -1.00 -8.27 -7.59
N PHE A 77 -0.37 -8.49 -6.45
CA PHE A 77 -0.90 -8.10 -5.15
C PHE A 77 -1.12 -6.58 -5.04
N SER A 78 -0.10 -5.78 -5.35
CA SER A 78 -0.17 -4.31 -5.21
C SER A 78 -1.20 -3.70 -6.17
N THR A 79 -1.30 -4.23 -7.39
CA THR A 79 -2.31 -3.80 -8.35
C THR A 79 -3.71 -4.15 -7.86
N ALA A 80 -3.91 -5.39 -7.40
CA ALA A 80 -5.22 -5.84 -6.91
C ALA A 80 -5.67 -5.05 -5.68
N VAL A 81 -4.79 -4.84 -4.69
CA VAL A 81 -5.09 -4.05 -3.48
C VAL A 81 -5.38 -2.60 -3.84
N SER A 82 -4.56 -1.96 -4.66
CA SER A 82 -4.74 -0.55 -5.02
C SER A 82 -6.03 -0.33 -5.82
N VAL A 83 -6.27 -1.14 -6.85
CA VAL A 83 -7.45 -1.01 -7.71
C VAL A 83 -8.73 -1.31 -6.93
N SER A 84 -8.78 -2.42 -6.18
CA SER A 84 -9.98 -2.80 -5.43
C SER A 84 -10.30 -1.78 -4.32
N SER A 85 -9.32 -1.33 -3.56
CA SER A 85 -9.53 -0.37 -2.47
C SER A 85 -9.93 1.01 -2.98
N MET A 86 -9.33 1.50 -4.07
CA MET A 86 -9.69 2.79 -4.68
C MET A 86 -11.07 2.72 -5.33
N ALA A 87 -11.36 1.67 -6.10
CA ALA A 87 -12.66 1.53 -6.77
C ALA A 87 -13.82 1.42 -5.77
N LEU A 88 -13.67 0.57 -4.74
CA LEU A 88 -14.67 0.44 -3.68
C LEU A 88 -14.77 1.69 -2.81
N GLY A 89 -13.64 2.32 -2.49
CA GLY A 89 -13.60 3.59 -1.76
C GLY A 89 -14.35 4.70 -2.48
N LEU A 90 -14.12 4.87 -3.78
CA LEU A 90 -14.83 5.85 -4.62
C LEU A 90 -16.33 5.51 -4.73
N TYR A 91 -16.67 4.24 -4.94
CA TYR A 91 -18.05 3.79 -5.02
C TYR A 91 -18.83 4.11 -3.75
N LEU A 92 -18.27 3.76 -2.57
CA LEU A 92 -18.87 4.03 -1.27
C LEU A 92 -18.96 5.54 -0.98
N ALA A 93 -17.94 6.32 -1.37
CA ALA A 93 -17.96 7.77 -1.25
C ALA A 93 -19.06 8.41 -2.09
N ALA A 94 -19.23 7.97 -3.34
CA ALA A 94 -20.29 8.45 -4.23
C ALA A 94 -21.69 8.10 -3.71
N LEU A 95 -21.86 6.96 -3.02
CA LEU A 95 -23.12 6.63 -2.34
C LEU A 95 -23.35 7.51 -1.12
N ALA A 96 -22.32 7.70 -0.28
CA ALA A 96 -22.42 8.49 0.96
C ALA A 96 -22.68 9.98 0.70
N ASP A 97 -22.11 10.54 -0.37
CA ASP A 97 -22.31 11.93 -0.78
C ASP A 97 -23.78 12.26 -1.08
N ARG A 98 -24.57 11.25 -1.44
CA ARG A 98 -26.02 11.39 -1.74
C ARG A 98 -26.92 11.21 -0.53
N LEU A 99 -26.41 10.71 0.60
CA LEU A 99 -27.21 10.43 1.79
C LEU A 99 -27.56 11.72 2.53
N ILE A 100 -28.85 12.01 2.66
CA ILE A 100 -29.33 13.18 3.41
C ILE A 100 -29.52 12.86 4.89
N LYS A 101 -29.94 11.63 5.23
CA LYS A 101 -30.19 11.19 6.60
C LYS A 101 -29.26 10.03 6.98
N GLY A 102 -28.70 10.06 8.21
CA GLY A 102 -27.84 9.00 8.71
C GLY A 102 -26.40 9.02 8.20
N ALA A 103 -26.01 10.04 7.43
CA ALA A 103 -24.69 10.15 6.82
C ALA A 103 -23.55 10.01 7.84
N GLY A 104 -23.67 10.61 9.04
CA GLY A 104 -22.63 10.53 10.08
C GLY A 104 -22.42 9.09 10.60
N VAL A 105 -23.48 8.33 10.84
CA VAL A 105 -23.38 6.94 11.30
C VAL A 105 -22.74 6.07 10.21
N TYR A 106 -23.19 6.22 8.97
CA TYR A 106 -22.67 5.50 7.83
C TYR A 106 -21.18 5.79 7.60
N GLN A 107 -20.78 7.06 7.65
CA GLN A 107 -19.37 7.47 7.53
C GLN A 107 -18.52 6.90 8.65
N THR A 108 -18.98 6.97 9.91
CA THR A 108 -18.26 6.43 11.07
C THR A 108 -18.01 4.92 10.91
N LEU A 109 -19.04 4.16 10.52
CA LEU A 109 -18.91 2.72 10.32
C LEU A 109 -17.95 2.37 9.16
N LEU A 110 -17.93 3.17 8.10
CA LEU A 110 -17.02 2.96 6.97
C LEU A 110 -15.57 3.36 7.28
N ILE A 111 -15.34 4.30 8.19
CA ILE A 111 -13.98 4.74 8.56
C ILE A 111 -13.36 3.80 9.61
N TRP A 112 -14.16 3.14 10.41
CA TRP A 112 -13.69 2.32 11.53
C TRP A 112 -12.61 1.27 11.18
N PRO A 113 -12.68 0.53 10.04
CA PRO A 113 -11.65 -0.44 9.69
C PRO A 113 -10.24 0.15 9.55
N TYR A 114 -10.12 1.43 9.19
CA TYR A 114 -8.82 2.11 9.10
C TYR A 114 -8.10 2.24 10.44
N ALA A 115 -8.83 2.28 11.55
CA ALA A 115 -8.24 2.38 12.88
C ALA A 115 -7.60 1.08 13.38
N ILE A 116 -7.80 -0.03 12.68
CA ILE A 116 -7.31 -1.35 13.08
C ILE A 116 -5.87 -1.55 12.54
N ALA A 117 -4.96 -1.94 13.43
CA ALA A 117 -3.59 -2.26 13.02
C ALA A 117 -3.57 -3.42 12.00
N PRO A 118 -2.72 -3.37 10.96
CA PRO A 118 -2.70 -4.38 9.89
C PRO A 118 -2.56 -5.82 10.38
N ALA A 119 -1.72 -6.09 11.37
CA ALA A 119 -1.57 -7.42 11.95
C ALA A 119 -2.86 -7.92 12.63
N ILE A 120 -3.58 -7.03 13.35
CA ILE A 120 -4.86 -7.37 13.98
C ILE A 120 -5.93 -7.64 12.92
N ALA A 121 -5.98 -6.83 11.87
CA ALA A 121 -6.83 -7.09 10.71
C ALA A 121 -6.53 -8.48 10.12
N GLY A 122 -5.24 -8.83 9.97
CA GLY A 122 -4.82 -10.16 9.54
C GLY A 122 -5.38 -11.28 10.41
N VAL A 123 -5.29 -11.17 11.75
CA VAL A 123 -5.85 -12.15 12.69
C VAL A 123 -7.35 -12.28 12.52
N LEU A 124 -8.10 -11.18 12.43
CA LEU A 124 -9.56 -11.22 12.25
C LEU A 124 -9.97 -11.96 10.96
N TRP A 125 -9.30 -11.64 9.85
CA TRP A 125 -9.57 -12.29 8.57
C TRP A 125 -9.15 -13.76 8.57
N LEU A 126 -8.02 -14.10 9.21
CA LEU A 126 -7.59 -15.48 9.41
C LEU A 126 -8.64 -16.29 10.17
N PHE A 127 -9.18 -15.77 11.27
CA PHE A 127 -10.25 -16.44 12.02
C PHE A 127 -11.53 -16.57 11.20
N MET A 128 -11.95 -15.54 10.48
CA MET A 128 -13.16 -15.60 9.65
C MET A 128 -13.08 -16.66 8.55
N PHE A 129 -11.89 -16.86 7.97
CA PHE A 129 -11.67 -17.82 6.88
C PHE A 129 -10.98 -19.11 7.33
N ASN A 130 -10.83 -19.36 8.62
CA ASN A 130 -10.28 -20.61 9.12
C ASN A 130 -11.15 -21.79 8.67
N GLY A 131 -10.52 -22.86 8.14
CA GLY A 131 -11.25 -24.00 7.57
C GLY A 131 -12.12 -24.80 8.56
N ILE A 132 -11.84 -24.69 9.88
CA ILE A 132 -12.52 -25.46 10.93
C ILE A 132 -13.58 -24.61 11.64
N ILE A 133 -13.21 -23.41 12.09
CA ILE A 133 -14.04 -22.56 12.95
C ILE A 133 -14.54 -21.29 12.27
N GLY A 134 -14.06 -21.01 11.04
CA GLY A 134 -14.34 -19.75 10.37
C GLY A 134 -15.75 -19.67 9.81
N LEU A 135 -16.43 -18.55 10.13
CA LEU A 135 -17.79 -18.30 9.66
C LEU A 135 -17.86 -18.21 8.12
N ALA A 136 -16.90 -17.51 7.50
CA ALA A 136 -16.86 -17.39 6.05
C ALA A 136 -16.63 -18.75 5.37
N SER A 137 -15.70 -19.56 5.89
CA SER A 137 -15.43 -20.91 5.40
C SER A 137 -16.64 -21.84 5.53
N TYR A 138 -17.41 -21.69 6.62
CA TYR A 138 -18.65 -22.45 6.82
C TYR A 138 -19.68 -22.14 5.70
N TYR A 139 -19.94 -20.86 5.41
CA TYR A 139 -20.87 -20.50 4.35
C TYR A 139 -20.37 -20.86 2.95
N LEU A 140 -19.07 -20.72 2.68
CA LEU A 140 -18.48 -21.15 1.41
C LEU A 140 -18.66 -22.65 1.19
N LYS A 141 -18.43 -23.46 2.24
CA LYS A 141 -18.65 -24.92 2.20
C LYS A 141 -20.13 -25.27 1.98
N ALA A 142 -21.05 -24.55 2.62
CA ALA A 142 -22.49 -24.74 2.41
C ALA A 142 -22.91 -24.43 0.96
N LEU A 143 -22.21 -23.52 0.27
CA LEU A 143 -22.39 -23.23 -1.16
C LEU A 143 -21.65 -24.21 -2.09
N GLY A 144 -21.03 -25.27 -1.56
CA GLY A 144 -20.26 -26.25 -2.32
C GLY A 144 -18.85 -25.84 -2.70
N TYR A 145 -18.33 -24.73 -2.14
CA TYR A 145 -16.97 -24.27 -2.42
C TYR A 145 -15.99 -24.73 -1.35
N GLU A 146 -14.99 -25.53 -1.76
CA GLU A 146 -13.95 -26.01 -0.86
C GLU A 146 -12.89 -24.92 -0.61
N TRP A 147 -13.03 -24.24 0.51
CA TRP A 147 -12.08 -23.24 0.95
C TRP A 147 -10.94 -23.87 1.75
N ASN A 148 -9.71 -23.66 1.28
CA ASN A 148 -8.50 -24.05 2.00
C ASN A 148 -7.30 -23.16 1.60
N HIS A 149 -7.21 -22.00 2.22
CA HIS A 149 -6.14 -21.02 1.97
C HIS A 149 -4.75 -21.50 2.44
N THR A 150 -4.70 -22.55 3.29
CA THR A 150 -3.40 -23.08 3.76
C THR A 150 -2.75 -24.02 2.75
N LEU A 151 -3.54 -24.58 1.80
CA LEU A 151 -3.05 -25.48 0.77
C LEU A 151 -3.16 -24.89 -0.64
N LYS A 152 -4.04 -23.91 -0.87
CA LYS A 152 -4.30 -23.33 -2.20
C LYS A 152 -3.78 -21.89 -2.25
N GLY A 153 -2.74 -21.65 -3.05
CA GLY A 153 -2.07 -20.35 -3.13
C GLY A 153 -2.94 -19.22 -3.69
N ASP A 154 -3.87 -19.52 -4.61
CA ASP A 154 -4.84 -18.58 -5.14
C ASP A 154 -5.83 -18.09 -4.07
N GLN A 155 -6.29 -18.98 -3.20
CA GLN A 155 -7.15 -18.66 -2.08
C GLN A 155 -6.40 -17.88 -0.99
N ALA A 156 -5.13 -18.24 -0.73
CA ALA A 156 -4.26 -17.49 0.17
C ALA A 156 -4.03 -16.05 -0.35
N MET A 157 -3.72 -15.91 -1.64
CA MET A 157 -3.56 -14.60 -2.28
C MET A 157 -4.85 -13.77 -2.23
N PHE A 158 -6.00 -14.36 -2.52
CA PHE A 158 -7.29 -13.70 -2.39
C PHE A 158 -7.52 -13.19 -0.95
N LEU A 159 -7.24 -14.00 0.07
CA LEU A 159 -7.45 -13.64 1.46
C LEU A 159 -6.55 -12.47 1.90
N VAL A 160 -5.26 -12.47 1.54
CA VAL A 160 -4.38 -11.37 1.89
C VAL A 160 -4.72 -10.08 1.13
N ILE A 161 -5.19 -10.16 -0.13
CA ILE A 161 -5.70 -9.01 -0.88
C ILE A 161 -6.95 -8.46 -0.21
N LEU A 162 -7.91 -9.31 0.15
CA LEU A 162 -9.15 -8.91 0.82
C LEU A 162 -8.88 -8.21 2.16
N ALA A 163 -8.04 -8.81 2.99
CA ALA A 163 -7.66 -8.26 4.30
C ALA A 163 -6.92 -6.91 4.17
N SER A 164 -5.97 -6.81 3.23
CA SER A 164 -5.21 -5.58 2.99
C SER A 164 -6.08 -4.48 2.40
N SER A 165 -7.02 -4.83 1.52
CA SER A 165 -7.93 -3.86 0.90
C SER A 165 -8.96 -3.32 1.88
N TRP A 166 -9.43 -4.13 2.83
CA TRP A 166 -10.52 -3.78 3.74
C TRP A 166 -10.26 -2.48 4.53
N GLY A 167 -9.15 -2.38 5.24
CA GLY A 167 -8.77 -1.14 5.94
C GLY A 167 -8.46 0.00 4.97
N ARG A 168 -7.93 -0.33 3.80
CA ARG A 168 -7.54 0.66 2.79
C ARG A 168 -8.73 1.27 2.05
N ILE A 169 -9.82 0.54 1.89
CA ILE A 169 -11.11 1.06 1.39
C ILE A 169 -11.57 2.24 2.23
N SER A 170 -11.49 2.13 3.55
CA SER A 170 -11.87 3.19 4.49
C SER A 170 -11.07 4.47 4.30
N TYR A 171 -9.75 4.35 4.11
CA TYR A 171 -8.85 5.46 3.81
C TYR A 171 -9.24 6.15 2.48
N ASN A 172 -9.38 5.36 1.43
CA ASN A 172 -9.76 5.88 0.12
C ASN A 172 -11.16 6.53 0.14
N PHE A 173 -12.11 5.92 0.85
CA PHE A 173 -13.45 6.46 1.06
C PHE A 173 -13.41 7.86 1.65
N LEU A 174 -12.62 8.09 2.71
CA LEU A 174 -12.53 9.38 3.37
C LEU A 174 -12.06 10.48 2.42
N PHE A 175 -10.97 10.22 1.69
CA PHE A 175 -10.41 11.21 0.76
C PHE A 175 -11.30 11.45 -0.45
N PHE A 176 -11.90 10.40 -1.03
CA PHE A 176 -12.83 10.58 -2.13
C PHE A 176 -14.10 11.31 -1.71
N LEU A 177 -14.62 11.05 -0.50
CA LEU A 177 -15.78 11.77 0.02
C LEU A 177 -15.46 13.25 0.21
N ALA A 178 -14.32 13.58 0.81
CA ALA A 178 -13.88 14.98 0.96
C ALA A 178 -13.73 15.67 -0.40
N GLY A 179 -13.18 14.96 -1.40
CA GLY A 179 -13.07 15.48 -2.76
C GLY A 179 -14.40 15.70 -3.46
N LEU A 180 -15.34 14.77 -3.32
CA LEU A 180 -16.70 14.93 -3.88
C LEU A 180 -17.41 16.14 -3.27
N GLN A 181 -17.29 16.32 -1.95
CA GLN A 181 -17.90 17.44 -1.25
C GLN A 181 -17.26 18.80 -1.55
N ALA A 182 -16.03 18.82 -2.05
CA ALA A 182 -15.34 20.04 -2.48
C ALA A 182 -15.79 20.54 -3.86
N ILE A 183 -16.44 19.68 -4.67
CA ILE A 183 -16.96 20.08 -6.00
C ILE A 183 -18.14 21.02 -5.85
N PRO A 184 -18.11 22.23 -6.46
CA PRO A 184 -19.23 23.15 -6.42
C PRO A 184 -20.50 22.53 -7.02
N LYS A 185 -21.58 22.50 -6.24
CA LYS A 185 -22.87 21.93 -6.67
C LYS A 185 -23.42 22.61 -7.91
N SER A 186 -23.19 23.92 -8.07
CA SER A 186 -23.62 24.71 -9.23
C SER A 186 -23.15 24.13 -10.56
N ILE A 187 -21.94 23.55 -10.62
CA ILE A 187 -21.43 22.92 -11.85
C ILE A 187 -22.25 21.66 -12.19
N ILE A 188 -22.56 20.85 -11.18
CA ILE A 188 -23.34 19.62 -11.35
C ILE A 188 -24.80 19.92 -11.71
N GLU A 189 -25.38 20.98 -11.12
CA GLU A 189 -26.74 21.44 -11.38
C GLU A 189 -26.87 22.04 -12.79
N ALA A 190 -25.94 22.89 -13.22
CA ALA A 190 -25.92 23.43 -14.57
C ALA A 190 -25.88 22.32 -15.63
N ALA A 191 -24.99 21.34 -15.46
CA ALA A 191 -24.93 20.21 -16.38
C ALA A 191 -26.21 19.34 -16.34
N ALA A 192 -26.97 19.34 -15.24
CA ALA A 192 -28.26 18.67 -15.17
C ALA A 192 -29.32 19.42 -15.95
N ILE A 193 -29.33 20.75 -15.92
CA ILE A 193 -30.20 21.62 -16.68
C ILE A 193 -29.94 21.42 -18.20
N ASP A 194 -28.68 21.29 -18.58
CA ASP A 194 -28.25 20.97 -19.97
C ASP A 194 -28.63 19.54 -20.42
N GLY A 195 -29.35 18.77 -19.61
CA GLY A 195 -29.82 17.43 -19.93
C GLY A 195 -28.78 16.32 -19.82
N ALA A 196 -27.61 16.57 -19.21
CA ALA A 196 -26.61 15.54 -18.99
C ALA A 196 -27.10 14.49 -17.96
N SER A 197 -27.10 13.21 -18.36
CA SER A 197 -27.41 12.10 -17.45
C SER A 197 -26.41 11.99 -16.29
N PHE A 198 -26.82 11.29 -15.22
CA PHE A 198 -25.95 11.08 -14.08
C PHE A 198 -24.57 10.50 -14.45
N TRP A 199 -24.52 9.44 -15.22
CA TRP A 199 -23.27 8.79 -15.63
C TRP A 199 -22.41 9.69 -16.52
N LYS A 200 -23.04 10.50 -17.37
CA LYS A 200 -22.33 11.50 -18.17
C LYS A 200 -21.68 12.56 -17.29
N ARG A 201 -22.42 13.15 -16.33
CA ARG A 201 -21.86 14.12 -15.37
C ARG A 201 -20.75 13.51 -14.52
N PHE A 202 -20.95 12.29 -14.02
CA PHE A 202 -19.95 11.59 -13.21
C PHE A 202 -18.65 11.37 -13.99
N GLY A 203 -18.73 10.87 -15.23
CA GLY A 203 -17.54 10.59 -16.05
C GLY A 203 -16.84 11.82 -16.61
N THR A 204 -17.61 12.86 -17.02
CA THR A 204 -17.05 14.03 -17.72
C THR A 204 -16.74 15.22 -16.81
N ILE A 205 -17.31 15.27 -15.60
CA ILE A 205 -17.12 16.39 -14.67
C ILE A 205 -16.48 15.89 -13.37
N VAL A 206 -17.14 14.93 -12.71
CA VAL A 206 -16.72 14.51 -11.36
C VAL A 206 -15.35 13.82 -11.39
N ILE A 207 -15.17 12.82 -12.26
CA ILE A 207 -13.90 12.07 -12.36
C ILE A 207 -12.70 12.98 -12.71
N PRO A 208 -12.79 13.89 -13.71
CA PRO A 208 -11.72 14.85 -13.97
C PRO A 208 -11.41 15.77 -12.80
N LEU A 209 -12.43 16.29 -12.10
CA LEU A 209 -12.23 17.16 -10.94
C LEU A 209 -11.67 16.41 -9.72
N LEU A 210 -11.89 15.10 -9.62
CA LEU A 210 -11.28 14.23 -8.61
C LEU A 210 -9.86 13.78 -8.97
N SER A 211 -9.36 14.13 -10.16
CA SER A 211 -8.05 13.62 -10.62
C SER A 211 -6.87 13.94 -9.67
N PRO A 212 -6.78 15.10 -8.98
CA PRO A 212 -5.72 15.35 -8.01
C PRO A 212 -5.77 14.37 -6.83
N ILE A 213 -6.96 14.12 -6.31
CA ILE A 213 -7.17 13.19 -5.19
C ILE A 213 -6.91 11.76 -5.64
N THR A 214 -7.39 11.38 -6.83
CA THR A 214 -7.15 10.06 -7.41
C THR A 214 -5.66 9.80 -7.60
N PHE A 215 -4.91 10.79 -8.08
CA PHE A 215 -3.46 10.70 -8.22
C PHE A 215 -2.77 10.53 -6.86
N PHE A 216 -3.11 11.39 -5.89
CA PHE A 216 -2.58 11.28 -4.53
C PHE A 216 -2.85 9.89 -3.94
N LEU A 217 -4.09 9.41 -4.03
CA LEU A 217 -4.47 8.09 -3.53
C LEU A 217 -3.73 6.96 -4.26
N LEU A 218 -3.52 7.06 -5.57
CA LEU A 218 -2.76 6.08 -6.33
C LEU A 218 -1.33 5.95 -5.79
N VAL A 219 -0.64 7.09 -5.58
CA VAL A 219 0.72 7.09 -5.03
C VAL A 219 0.76 6.43 -3.65
N VAL A 220 -0.13 6.87 -2.75
CA VAL A 220 -0.16 6.37 -1.36
C VAL A 220 -0.60 4.90 -1.29
N ASN A 221 -1.51 4.44 -2.16
CA ASN A 221 -1.92 3.04 -2.20
C ASN A 221 -0.81 2.11 -2.72
N ILE A 222 -0.02 2.55 -3.70
CA ILE A 222 1.13 1.77 -4.19
C ILE A 222 2.17 1.64 -3.06
N VAL A 223 2.54 2.74 -2.40
CA VAL A 223 3.49 2.70 -1.27
C VAL A 223 2.97 1.78 -0.16
N TYR A 224 1.70 1.89 0.21
CA TYR A 224 1.06 1.01 1.18
C TYR A 224 1.17 -0.47 0.79
N ALA A 225 0.84 -0.82 -0.46
CA ALA A 225 0.85 -2.20 -0.90
C ALA A 225 2.26 -2.80 -0.96
N PHE A 226 3.30 -1.97 -1.16
CA PHE A 226 4.69 -2.42 -1.18
C PHE A 226 5.29 -2.61 0.22
N PHE A 227 4.90 -1.80 1.23
CA PHE A 227 5.59 -1.76 2.52
C PHE A 227 4.69 -2.09 3.71
N ASP A 228 3.47 -1.53 3.78
CA ASP A 228 2.65 -1.58 5.00
C ASP A 228 1.83 -2.86 5.14
N THR A 229 1.81 -3.72 4.10
CA THR A 229 1.05 -4.98 4.09
C THR A 229 1.80 -6.16 4.69
N PHE A 230 3.07 -5.97 5.09
CA PHE A 230 3.87 -6.99 5.75
C PHE A 230 3.13 -7.67 6.91
N GLY A 231 2.54 -6.89 7.82
CA GLY A 231 1.83 -7.43 8.99
C GLY A 231 0.65 -8.33 8.64
N VAL A 232 -0.09 -8.02 7.58
CA VAL A 232 -1.22 -8.85 7.10
C VAL A 232 -0.70 -10.17 6.55
N ILE A 233 0.30 -10.13 5.66
CA ILE A 233 0.88 -11.34 5.03
C ILE A 233 1.53 -12.23 6.08
N HIS A 234 2.32 -11.66 6.98
CA HIS A 234 2.97 -12.41 8.05
C HIS A 234 1.97 -13.15 8.94
N THR A 235 0.87 -12.48 9.30
CA THR A 235 -0.14 -13.05 10.21
C THR A 235 -1.01 -14.10 9.54
N ILE A 236 -1.42 -13.90 8.26
CA ILE A 236 -2.39 -14.78 7.59
C ILE A 236 -1.69 -16.02 7.01
N THR A 237 -0.58 -15.82 6.29
CA THR A 237 0.00 -16.86 5.43
C THR A 237 1.46 -17.13 5.70
N SER A 238 2.17 -16.23 6.36
CA SER A 238 3.64 -16.26 6.46
C SER A 238 4.32 -16.49 5.09
N GLY A 239 3.77 -15.85 4.04
CA GLY A 239 4.25 -15.98 2.66
C GLY A 239 3.76 -17.21 1.90
N GLY A 240 3.13 -18.20 2.58
CA GLY A 240 2.69 -19.48 2.01
C GLY A 240 1.31 -19.46 1.34
N PRO A 241 0.83 -20.65 0.92
CA PRO A 241 1.60 -21.86 0.67
C PRO A 241 2.57 -21.71 -0.51
N GLU A 242 3.66 -22.46 -0.52
CA GLU A 242 4.64 -22.50 -1.63
C GLU A 242 5.10 -21.11 -2.09
N GLN A 243 5.27 -20.16 -1.15
CA GLN A 243 5.64 -18.76 -1.41
C GLN A 243 4.62 -17.97 -2.27
N SER A 244 3.40 -18.47 -2.43
CA SER A 244 2.38 -17.85 -3.29
C SER A 244 1.98 -16.43 -2.87
N THR A 245 2.15 -16.07 -1.61
CA THR A 245 1.88 -14.73 -1.07
C THR A 245 3.15 -13.99 -0.63
N THR A 246 4.33 -14.49 -1.01
CA THR A 246 5.61 -13.87 -0.70
C THR A 246 5.83 -12.67 -1.63
N ILE A 247 5.48 -11.48 -1.16
CA ILE A 247 5.82 -10.22 -1.82
C ILE A 247 7.24 -9.77 -1.45
N LEU A 248 7.81 -8.82 -2.20
CA LEU A 248 9.21 -8.41 -2.04
C LEU A 248 9.55 -8.00 -0.61
N VAL A 249 8.73 -7.19 0.07
CA VAL A 249 9.02 -6.79 1.47
C VAL A 249 9.01 -7.99 2.42
N TYR A 250 8.14 -8.98 2.18
CA TYR A 250 8.14 -10.19 2.98
C TYR A 250 9.35 -11.08 2.68
N LYS A 251 9.80 -11.14 1.43
CA LYS A 251 11.01 -11.87 1.02
C LYS A 251 12.27 -11.30 1.69
N VAL A 252 12.41 -9.95 1.71
CA VAL A 252 13.49 -9.27 2.43
C VAL A 252 13.56 -9.72 3.90
N PHE A 253 12.42 -9.76 4.58
CA PHE A 253 12.33 -10.22 5.96
C PHE A 253 12.66 -11.70 6.10
N SER A 254 12.08 -12.56 5.26
CA SER A 254 12.29 -14.01 5.31
C SER A 254 13.76 -14.36 5.10
N ASP A 255 14.41 -13.76 4.12
CA ASP A 255 15.81 -14.05 3.82
C ASP A 255 16.74 -13.47 4.90
N GLY A 256 16.49 -12.24 5.36
CA GLY A 256 17.34 -11.58 6.36
C GLY A 256 17.19 -12.13 7.78
N PHE A 257 15.95 -12.39 8.23
CA PHE A 257 15.69 -12.75 9.62
C PHE A 257 15.45 -14.25 9.82
N VAL A 258 14.85 -14.94 8.87
CA VAL A 258 14.58 -16.38 9.00
C VAL A 258 15.75 -17.19 8.44
N SER A 259 16.21 -16.88 7.24
CA SER A 259 17.33 -17.58 6.58
C SER A 259 18.71 -17.05 6.99
N GLN A 260 18.78 -15.92 7.72
CA GLN A 260 20.02 -15.27 8.16
C GLN A 260 20.95 -14.85 7.00
N ASP A 261 20.40 -14.68 5.80
CA ASP A 261 21.14 -14.20 4.62
C ASP A 261 21.06 -12.66 4.56
N LEU A 262 21.90 -12.01 5.34
CA LEU A 262 21.92 -10.55 5.46
C LEU A 262 22.41 -9.85 4.18
N GLY A 263 23.32 -10.47 3.42
CA GLY A 263 23.85 -9.91 2.17
C GLY A 263 22.78 -9.85 1.08
N SER A 264 22.08 -10.96 0.86
CA SER A 264 20.97 -11.05 -0.09
C SER A 264 19.80 -10.13 0.33
N SER A 265 19.41 -10.15 1.62
CA SER A 265 18.36 -9.29 2.15
C SER A 265 18.68 -7.80 1.99
N ALA A 266 19.92 -7.38 2.21
CA ALA A 266 20.37 -6.01 1.99
C ALA A 266 20.29 -5.63 0.49
N ALA A 267 20.72 -6.51 -0.41
CA ALA A 267 20.61 -6.29 -1.86
C ALA A 267 19.15 -6.19 -2.31
N GLN A 268 18.26 -7.04 -1.80
CA GLN A 268 16.81 -6.96 -2.05
C GLN A 268 16.22 -5.63 -1.57
N SER A 269 16.63 -5.14 -0.39
CA SER A 269 16.21 -3.85 0.14
C SER A 269 16.62 -2.69 -0.77
N VAL A 270 17.83 -2.72 -1.33
CA VAL A 270 18.31 -1.74 -2.30
C VAL A 270 17.51 -1.80 -3.61
N ILE A 271 17.24 -3.01 -4.13
CA ILE A 271 16.41 -3.18 -5.33
C ILE A 271 14.99 -2.62 -5.08
N LEU A 272 14.40 -2.92 -3.92
CA LEU A 272 13.07 -2.43 -3.55
C LEU A 272 13.04 -0.90 -3.45
N LEU A 273 14.06 -0.28 -2.85
CA LEU A 273 14.22 1.17 -2.76
C LEU A 273 14.27 1.82 -4.16
N VAL A 274 15.12 1.27 -5.05
CA VAL A 274 15.27 1.75 -6.43
C VAL A 274 13.96 1.59 -7.22
N LEU A 275 13.30 0.44 -7.08
CA LEU A 275 12.04 0.15 -7.76
C LEU A 275 10.94 1.15 -7.37
N VAL A 276 10.75 1.37 -6.06
CA VAL A 276 9.74 2.35 -5.58
C VAL A 276 10.12 3.76 -5.96
N GLY A 277 11.41 4.10 -5.93
CA GLY A 277 11.91 5.39 -6.44
C GLY A 277 11.57 5.61 -7.91
N ILE A 278 11.79 4.61 -8.76
CA ILE A 278 11.44 4.64 -10.19
C ILE A 278 9.93 4.78 -10.37
N LEU A 279 9.13 3.99 -9.67
CA LEU A 279 7.66 4.08 -9.71
C LEU A 279 7.18 5.47 -9.31
N THR A 280 7.75 6.04 -8.25
CA THR A 280 7.43 7.40 -7.79
C THR A 280 7.76 8.44 -8.87
N VAL A 281 8.96 8.37 -9.47
CA VAL A 281 9.35 9.29 -10.56
C VAL A 281 8.40 9.15 -11.75
N ILE A 282 8.03 7.92 -12.14
CA ILE A 282 7.08 7.68 -13.23
C ILE A 282 5.72 8.31 -12.90
N GLN A 283 5.21 8.11 -11.69
CA GLN A 283 3.94 8.69 -11.24
C GLN A 283 3.95 10.21 -11.32
N PHE A 284 4.95 10.88 -10.76
CA PHE A 284 5.04 12.34 -10.79
C PHE A 284 5.32 12.89 -12.19
N LYS A 285 6.14 12.24 -13.01
CA LYS A 285 6.49 12.75 -14.33
C LYS A 285 5.39 12.58 -15.37
N TYR A 286 4.64 11.46 -15.33
CA TYR A 286 3.71 11.08 -16.41
C TYR A 286 2.25 11.13 -16.00
N ILE A 287 1.91 10.77 -14.77
CA ILE A 287 0.51 10.71 -14.32
C ILE A 287 0.05 12.09 -13.85
N GLU A 288 0.89 12.81 -13.07
CA GLU A 288 0.58 14.15 -12.58
C GLU A 288 0.26 15.14 -13.73
N ARG A 289 0.94 15.03 -14.86
CA ARG A 289 0.68 15.88 -16.05
C ARG A 289 -0.75 15.75 -16.61
N LYS A 290 -1.46 14.67 -16.29
CA LYS A 290 -2.84 14.43 -16.70
C LYS A 290 -3.86 14.83 -15.63
N VAL A 291 -3.38 15.37 -14.51
CA VAL A 291 -4.22 15.84 -13.40
C VAL A 291 -4.75 17.24 -13.74
N HIS A 292 -6.04 17.44 -13.55
CA HIS A 292 -6.72 18.72 -13.74
C HIS A 292 -6.84 19.40 -12.38
N TYR A 293 -6.06 20.45 -12.15
CA TYR A 293 -6.11 21.26 -10.93
C TYR A 293 -7.14 22.37 -11.01
#